data_21fe9aa8b81b6b801ccec4091f4d094c
#
_entry.id   21fe9aa8b81b6b801ccec4091f4d094c
#
_cell.length_a   1.000
_cell.length_b   1.000
_cell.length_c   1.000
_cell.angle_alpha   90.00
_cell.angle_beta   90.00
_cell.angle_gamma   90.00
#
_symmetry.space_group_name_H-M   'P 1'
#
loop_
_entity.id
_entity.type
_entity.pdbx_description
1 polymer ?
#
loop_
_entity_poly.entity_id
_entity_poly.type
_entity_poly.pdbx_seq_one_letter_code
_entity_poly.pdbx_strand_id
1 'polypeptide(L)'
;MNTVKEKIGITSSVIIITGCLLKAFHLQGAAMVLTSGFFFFSLIFMPSIIFSQLKEKKIIHAIASFFLITLTLGVLFKIMHWPFANFLISWSVTISLFGITPIYIIKNYYTKTNESFNKKDRIKNILIGVFILTLLSLWYALIDLSKIPSPYSIP
;
A
#
# COMPACT_ATOMS: atom_id res chain seq x y z
N MET A 1 -12.79 -14.77 -8.45
CA MET A 1 -11.48 -14.20 -8.89
C MET A 1 -10.78 -15.27 -9.71
N ASN A 2 -10.13 -14.93 -10.84
CA ASN A 2 -9.49 -15.98 -11.65
C ASN A 2 -8.33 -16.59 -10.88
N THR A 3 -8.27 -17.91 -10.77
CA THR A 3 -7.24 -18.68 -10.06
C THR A 3 -5.81 -18.31 -10.48
N VAL A 4 -5.61 -17.88 -11.73
CA VAL A 4 -4.30 -17.44 -12.26
C VAL A 4 -3.83 -16.14 -11.60
N LYS A 5 -4.72 -15.14 -11.42
CA LYS A 5 -4.37 -13.86 -10.77
C LYS A 5 -3.98 -14.06 -9.31
N GLU A 6 -4.70 -14.90 -8.59
CA GLU A 6 -4.40 -15.27 -7.22
C GLU A 6 -3.03 -15.93 -7.10
N LYS A 7 -2.73 -16.89 -7.97
CA LYS A 7 -1.41 -17.56 -8.00
C LYS A 7 -0.28 -16.57 -8.24
N ILE A 8 -0.44 -15.64 -9.19
CA ILE A 8 0.58 -14.61 -9.46
C ILE A 8 0.78 -13.72 -8.22
N GLY A 9 -0.30 -13.29 -7.57
CA GLY A 9 -0.22 -12.47 -6.35
C GLY A 9 0.50 -13.20 -5.21
N ILE A 10 0.16 -14.45 -4.95
CA ILE A 10 0.79 -15.26 -3.92
C ILE A 10 2.27 -15.49 -4.24
N THR A 11 2.59 -15.89 -5.47
CA THR A 11 3.97 -16.15 -5.89
C THR A 11 4.84 -14.91 -5.76
N SER A 12 4.37 -13.74 -6.25
CA SER A 12 5.11 -12.49 -6.12
C SER A 12 5.30 -12.06 -4.66
N SER A 13 4.29 -12.27 -3.80
CA SER A 13 4.40 -11.98 -2.37
C SER A 13 5.44 -12.87 -1.67
N VAL A 14 5.47 -14.16 -2.00
CA VAL A 14 6.48 -15.10 -1.48
C VAL A 14 7.89 -14.68 -1.93
N ILE A 15 8.07 -14.30 -3.20
CA ILE A 15 9.36 -13.81 -3.71
C ILE A 15 9.79 -12.54 -2.97
N ILE A 16 8.87 -11.59 -2.72
CA ILE A 16 9.18 -10.37 -1.96
C ILE A 16 9.63 -10.70 -0.54
N ILE A 17 8.89 -11.55 0.17
CA ILE A 17 9.24 -11.96 1.53
C ILE A 17 10.62 -12.63 1.55
N THR A 18 10.87 -13.55 0.63
CA THR A 18 12.18 -14.21 0.48
C THR A 18 13.28 -13.20 0.22
N GLY A 19 13.06 -12.25 -0.69
CA GLY A 19 14.00 -11.18 -1.00
C GLY A 19 14.30 -10.28 0.21
N CYS A 20 13.28 -9.94 1.01
CA CYS A 20 13.44 -9.19 2.27
C CYS A 20 14.31 -9.96 3.28
N LEU A 21 14.06 -11.26 3.45
CA LEU A 21 14.87 -12.09 4.35
C LEU A 21 16.33 -12.18 3.89
N LEU A 22 16.56 -12.45 2.59
CA LEU A 22 17.91 -12.45 2.03
C LEU A 22 18.62 -11.10 2.23
N LYS A 23 17.89 -9.99 2.09
CA LYS A 23 18.43 -8.64 2.31
C LYS A 23 18.77 -8.40 3.77
N ALA A 24 17.93 -8.87 4.70
CA ALA A 24 18.17 -8.77 6.14
C ALA A 24 19.43 -9.54 6.57
N PHE A 25 19.70 -10.68 5.93
CA PHE A 25 20.92 -11.48 6.16
C PHE A 25 22.12 -11.01 5.31
N HIS A 26 22.02 -9.91 4.59
CA HIS A 26 23.06 -9.36 3.71
C HIS A 26 23.59 -10.37 2.67
N LEU A 27 22.74 -11.30 2.23
CA LEU A 27 23.14 -12.33 1.25
C LEU A 27 23.24 -11.74 -0.16
N GLN A 28 24.22 -12.23 -0.93
CA GLN A 28 24.41 -11.84 -2.33
C GLN A 28 23.17 -12.23 -3.15
N GLY A 29 22.78 -11.38 -4.12
CA GLY A 29 21.60 -11.61 -4.96
C GLY A 29 20.26 -11.22 -4.33
N ALA A 30 20.19 -10.86 -3.05
CA ALA A 30 18.97 -10.42 -2.38
C ALA A 30 18.26 -9.28 -3.13
N ALA A 31 19.03 -8.34 -3.67
CA ALA A 31 18.50 -7.21 -4.45
C ALA A 31 17.76 -7.69 -5.72
N MET A 32 18.30 -8.66 -6.45
CA MET A 32 17.66 -9.21 -7.65
C MET A 32 16.35 -9.92 -7.32
N VAL A 33 16.34 -10.74 -6.28
CA VAL A 33 15.15 -11.47 -5.82
C VAL A 33 14.07 -10.48 -5.40
N LEU A 34 14.43 -9.48 -4.61
CA LEU A 34 13.51 -8.45 -4.15
C LEU A 34 12.92 -7.65 -5.31
N THR A 35 13.78 -7.14 -6.20
CA THR A 35 13.34 -6.36 -7.36
C THR A 35 12.42 -7.15 -8.29
N SER A 36 12.73 -8.43 -8.56
CA SER A 36 11.88 -9.29 -9.37
C SER A 36 10.50 -9.52 -8.73
N GLY A 37 10.44 -9.76 -7.43
CA GLY A 37 9.18 -9.90 -6.70
C GLY A 37 8.30 -8.65 -6.79
N PHE A 38 8.88 -7.47 -6.55
CA PHE A 38 8.19 -6.20 -6.68
C PHE A 38 7.77 -5.90 -8.13
N PHE A 39 8.58 -6.27 -9.10
CA PHE A 39 8.25 -6.13 -10.53
C PHE A 39 7.00 -6.94 -10.88
N PHE A 40 6.95 -8.24 -10.56
CA PHE A 40 5.78 -9.08 -10.82
C PHE A 40 4.54 -8.58 -10.07
N PHE A 41 4.70 -8.17 -8.83
CA PHE A 41 3.61 -7.65 -8.03
C PHE A 41 3.05 -6.33 -8.60
N SER A 42 3.92 -5.35 -8.90
CA SER A 42 3.50 -4.01 -9.30
C SER A 42 3.07 -3.92 -10.76
N LEU A 43 3.72 -4.65 -11.69
CA LEU A 43 3.47 -4.53 -13.13
C LEU A 43 2.51 -5.60 -13.68
N ILE A 44 2.34 -6.72 -13.01
CA ILE A 44 1.47 -7.79 -13.50
C ILE A 44 0.24 -7.94 -12.59
N PHE A 45 0.44 -8.18 -11.30
CA PHE A 45 -0.64 -8.47 -10.39
C PHE A 45 -1.54 -7.25 -10.14
N MET A 46 -0.98 -6.12 -9.75
CA MET A 46 -1.75 -4.92 -9.42
C MET A 46 -2.54 -4.33 -10.60
N PRO A 47 -1.99 -4.14 -11.80
CA PRO A 47 -2.78 -3.69 -12.94
C PRO A 47 -3.92 -4.65 -13.28
N SER A 48 -3.70 -5.95 -13.15
CA SER A 48 -4.75 -6.96 -13.33
C SER A 48 -5.93 -6.78 -12.36
N ILE A 49 -5.67 -6.36 -11.11
CA ILE A 49 -6.70 -6.01 -10.12
C ILE A 49 -7.40 -4.71 -10.53
N ILE A 50 -6.64 -3.66 -10.89
CA ILE A 50 -7.21 -2.38 -11.32
C ILE A 50 -8.17 -2.56 -12.49
N PHE A 51 -7.77 -3.28 -13.53
CA PHE A 51 -8.65 -3.56 -14.67
C PHE A 51 -9.91 -4.34 -14.27
N SER A 52 -9.80 -5.28 -13.34
CA SER A 52 -10.95 -6.00 -12.81
C SER A 52 -11.92 -5.07 -12.07
N GLN A 53 -11.40 -4.20 -11.22
CA GLN A 53 -12.18 -3.23 -10.44
C GLN A 53 -12.85 -2.17 -11.33
N LEU A 54 -12.16 -1.72 -12.39
CA LEU A 54 -12.73 -0.80 -13.38
C LEU A 54 -13.88 -1.44 -14.15
N LYS A 55 -13.77 -2.71 -14.55
CA LYS A 55 -14.87 -3.46 -15.18
C LYS A 55 -16.09 -3.59 -14.27
N GLU A 56 -15.87 -3.73 -12.96
CA GLU A 56 -16.93 -3.78 -11.96
C GLU A 56 -17.44 -2.39 -11.53
N LYS A 57 -17.01 -1.31 -12.20
CA LYS A 57 -17.35 0.09 -11.88
C LYS A 57 -16.97 0.50 -10.44
N LYS A 58 -16.01 -0.18 -9.83
CA LYS A 58 -15.50 0.13 -8.49
C LYS A 58 -14.33 1.12 -8.55
N ILE A 59 -14.58 2.33 -9.03
CA ILE A 59 -13.57 3.35 -9.32
C ILE A 59 -12.70 3.69 -8.10
N ILE A 60 -13.30 3.83 -6.92
CA ILE A 60 -12.55 4.17 -5.69
C ILE A 60 -11.54 3.07 -5.34
N HIS A 61 -11.90 1.79 -5.51
CA HIS A 61 -10.98 0.69 -5.27
C HIS A 61 -9.84 0.67 -6.31
N ALA A 62 -10.14 1.00 -7.57
CA ALA A 62 -9.13 1.11 -8.62
C ALA A 62 -8.12 2.22 -8.32
N ILE A 63 -8.60 3.39 -7.87
CA ILE A 63 -7.74 4.52 -7.45
C ILE A 63 -6.89 4.11 -6.24
N ALA A 64 -7.48 3.48 -5.22
CA ALA A 64 -6.76 3.00 -4.05
C ALA A 64 -5.66 1.99 -4.44
N SER A 65 -5.95 1.06 -5.37
CA SER A 65 -4.96 0.10 -5.87
C SER A 65 -3.83 0.78 -6.63
N PHE A 66 -4.09 1.88 -7.36
CA PHE A 66 -3.06 2.65 -8.03
C PHE A 66 -2.08 3.29 -7.03
N PHE A 67 -2.60 3.92 -5.96
CA PHE A 67 -1.74 4.49 -4.91
C PHE A 67 -1.00 3.41 -4.13
N LEU A 68 -1.57 2.22 -3.98
CA LEU A 68 -0.88 1.08 -3.38
C LEU A 68 0.33 0.64 -4.23
N ILE A 69 0.22 0.66 -5.56
CA ILE A 69 1.38 0.43 -6.46
C ILE A 69 2.47 1.46 -6.21
N THR A 70 2.11 2.75 -6.20
CA THR A 70 3.07 3.83 -5.99
C THR A 70 3.77 3.72 -4.63
N LEU A 71 3.02 3.37 -3.59
CA LEU A 71 3.58 3.11 -2.26
C LEU A 71 4.54 1.92 -2.27
N THR A 72 4.15 0.82 -2.91
CA THR A 72 4.96 -0.40 -3.02
C THR A 72 6.26 -0.14 -3.76
N LEU A 73 6.23 0.63 -4.85
CA LEU A 73 7.44 1.07 -5.56
C LEU A 73 8.28 2.01 -4.72
N GLY A 74 7.67 2.92 -3.97
CA GLY A 74 8.38 3.80 -3.03
C GLY A 74 9.14 3.02 -1.95
N VAL A 75 8.52 1.98 -1.40
CA VAL A 75 9.15 1.07 -0.42
C VAL A 75 10.35 0.34 -1.07
N LEU A 76 10.18 -0.20 -2.29
CA LEU A 76 11.30 -0.81 -3.02
C LEU A 76 12.45 0.16 -3.20
N PHE A 77 12.18 1.39 -3.67
CA PHE A 77 13.19 2.42 -3.86
C PHE A 77 13.89 2.77 -2.55
N LYS A 78 13.17 2.78 -1.43
CA LYS A 78 13.73 3.02 -0.10
C LYS A 78 14.70 1.91 0.32
N ILE A 79 14.30 0.65 0.14
CA ILE A 79 15.13 -0.52 0.47
C ILE A 79 16.39 -0.59 -0.41
N MET A 80 16.26 -0.17 -1.67
CA MET A 80 17.36 -0.17 -2.63
C MET A 80 18.21 1.10 -2.60
N HIS A 81 17.88 2.06 -1.71
CA HIS A 81 18.51 3.38 -1.62
C HIS A 81 18.46 4.19 -2.94
N TRP A 82 17.44 3.97 -3.76
CA TRP A 82 17.23 4.69 -5.01
C TRP A 82 16.67 6.09 -4.76
N PRO A 83 16.93 7.06 -5.64
CA PRO A 83 16.40 8.41 -5.53
C PRO A 83 14.87 8.43 -5.64
N PHE A 84 14.25 9.51 -5.18
CA PHE A 84 12.79 9.72 -5.17
C PHE A 84 11.96 8.79 -4.25
N ALA A 85 12.57 7.87 -3.51
CA ALA A 85 11.85 6.98 -2.59
C ALA A 85 10.94 7.74 -1.62
N ASN A 86 11.49 8.74 -0.94
CA ASN A 86 10.74 9.55 0.03
C ASN A 86 9.58 10.33 -0.62
N PHE A 87 9.78 10.82 -1.85
CA PHE A 87 8.75 11.50 -2.61
C PHE A 87 7.58 10.55 -2.92
N LEU A 88 7.85 9.38 -3.49
CA LEU A 88 6.83 8.37 -3.81
C LEU A 88 6.04 7.94 -2.56
N ILE A 89 6.72 7.67 -1.46
CA ILE A 89 6.09 7.25 -0.20
C ILE A 89 5.23 8.38 0.36
N SER A 90 5.80 9.59 0.51
CA SER A 90 5.07 10.74 1.07
C SER A 90 3.82 11.06 0.28
N TRP A 91 3.90 11.14 -1.04
CA TRP A 91 2.75 11.41 -1.90
C TRP A 91 1.68 10.33 -1.81
N SER A 92 2.09 9.05 -1.88
CA SER A 92 1.15 7.94 -1.79
C SER A 92 0.44 7.90 -0.45
N VAL A 93 1.16 8.10 0.66
CA VAL A 93 0.58 8.11 2.00
C VAL A 93 -0.33 9.32 2.19
N THR A 94 0.09 10.52 1.79
CA THR A 94 -0.70 11.74 1.93
C THR A 94 -2.03 11.64 1.18
N ILE A 95 -2.00 11.22 -0.09
CA ILE A 95 -3.23 11.10 -0.89
C ILE A 95 -4.11 9.95 -0.36
N SER A 96 -3.53 8.85 0.10
CA SER A 96 -4.29 7.76 0.71
C SER A 96 -4.96 8.20 2.02
N LEU A 97 -4.25 8.96 2.85
CA LEU A 97 -4.73 9.42 4.14
C LEU A 97 -5.83 10.48 4.02
N PHE A 98 -5.58 11.54 3.26
CA PHE A 98 -6.46 12.71 3.17
C PHE A 98 -7.49 12.61 2.05
N GLY A 99 -7.26 11.80 1.02
CA GLY A 99 -8.17 11.63 -0.11
C GLY A 99 -8.96 10.33 -0.03
N ILE A 100 -8.29 9.21 -0.22
CA ILE A 100 -8.95 7.92 -0.47
C ILE A 100 -9.66 7.40 0.77
N THR A 101 -9.02 7.44 1.92
CA THR A 101 -9.56 6.87 3.17
C THR A 101 -10.85 7.57 3.62
N PRO A 102 -10.93 8.91 3.69
CA PRO A 102 -12.17 9.60 4.04
C PRO A 102 -13.31 9.33 3.05
N ILE A 103 -13.01 9.39 1.75
CA ILE A 103 -14.00 9.11 0.70
C ILE A 103 -14.53 7.68 0.81
N TYR A 104 -13.65 6.70 1.08
CA TYR A 104 -14.04 5.31 1.26
C TYR A 104 -14.94 5.14 2.49
N ILE A 105 -14.60 5.76 3.62
CA ILE A 105 -15.40 5.72 4.86
C ILE A 105 -16.78 6.32 4.62
N ILE A 106 -16.83 7.52 4.03
CA ILE A 106 -18.07 8.25 3.74
C ILE A 106 -18.96 7.41 2.81
N LYS A 107 -18.41 6.95 1.67
CA LYS A 107 -19.15 6.14 0.72
C LYS A 107 -19.69 4.85 1.35
N ASN A 108 -18.88 4.16 2.11
CA ASN A 108 -19.29 2.92 2.77
C ASN A 108 -20.36 3.15 3.84
N TYR A 109 -20.32 4.30 4.52
CA TYR A 109 -21.36 4.74 5.44
C TYR A 109 -22.69 4.97 4.74
N TYR A 110 -22.73 5.77 3.67
CA TYR A 110 -23.96 6.11 2.94
C TYR A 110 -24.54 4.93 2.16
N THR A 111 -23.73 4.13 1.50
CA THR A 111 -24.21 3.01 0.67
C THR A 111 -24.88 1.93 1.53
N LYS A 112 -24.38 1.69 2.73
CA LYS A 112 -24.92 0.68 3.65
C LYS A 112 -26.08 1.14 4.50
N THR A 113 -26.44 2.42 4.48
CA THR A 113 -27.60 2.93 5.21
C THR A 113 -28.92 2.53 4.54
N ASN A 114 -28.90 2.23 3.25
CA ASN A 114 -30.09 1.89 2.45
C ASN A 114 -30.42 0.38 2.42
N GLU A 115 -29.54 -0.47 2.90
CA GLU A 115 -29.82 -1.91 3.04
C GLU A 115 -29.99 -2.23 4.53
N SER A 116 -30.87 -3.17 4.87
CA SER A 116 -31.18 -3.63 6.24
C SER A 116 -29.95 -4.24 6.95
N PHE A 117 -28.91 -3.43 7.11
CA PHE A 117 -27.62 -3.85 7.64
C PHE A 117 -27.59 -3.80 9.16
N ASN A 118 -27.10 -4.88 9.77
CA ASN A 118 -26.96 -4.99 11.21
C ASN A 118 -26.04 -3.86 11.74
N LYS A 119 -26.48 -3.11 12.74
CA LYS A 119 -25.73 -2.03 13.41
C LYS A 119 -24.29 -2.43 13.76
N LYS A 120 -24.07 -3.70 14.07
CA LYS A 120 -22.76 -4.29 14.40
C LYS A 120 -21.77 -4.26 13.24
N ASP A 121 -22.21 -4.55 12.02
CA ASP A 121 -21.33 -4.53 10.83
C ASP A 121 -20.96 -3.11 10.41
N ARG A 122 -21.83 -2.15 10.65
CA ARG A 122 -21.56 -0.73 10.40
C ARG A 122 -20.46 -0.21 11.33
N ILE A 123 -20.52 -0.53 12.61
CA ILE A 123 -19.51 -0.16 13.60
C ILE A 123 -18.16 -0.80 13.25
N LYS A 124 -18.15 -2.09 12.88
CA LYS A 124 -16.95 -2.82 12.48
C LYS A 124 -16.24 -2.16 11.28
N ASN A 125 -16.99 -1.74 10.25
CA ASN A 125 -16.41 -1.10 9.07
C ASN A 125 -15.85 0.30 9.37
N ILE A 126 -16.50 1.06 10.26
CA ILE A 126 -15.98 2.37 10.72
C ILE A 126 -14.70 2.15 11.52
N LEU A 127 -14.67 1.19 12.45
CA LEU A 127 -13.48 0.85 13.23
C LEU A 127 -12.30 0.46 12.36
N ILE A 128 -12.51 -0.36 11.32
CA ILE A 128 -11.46 -0.73 10.36
C ILE A 128 -10.95 0.53 9.63
N GLY A 129 -11.84 1.42 9.19
CA GLY A 129 -11.46 2.67 8.53
C GLY A 129 -10.63 3.57 9.43
N VAL A 130 -11.05 3.75 10.68
CA VAL A 130 -10.32 4.54 11.70
C VAL A 130 -8.96 3.91 12.00
N PHE A 131 -8.89 2.59 12.12
CA PHE A 131 -7.63 1.87 12.35
C PHE A 131 -6.64 2.07 11.19
N ILE A 132 -7.08 1.95 9.94
CA ILE A 132 -6.25 2.22 8.77
C ILE A 132 -5.77 3.67 8.78
N LEU A 133 -6.64 4.62 9.09
CA LEU A 133 -6.32 6.04 9.17
C LEU A 133 -5.27 6.32 10.25
N THR A 134 -5.40 5.68 11.41
CA THR A 134 -4.41 5.79 12.50
C THR A 134 -3.06 5.22 12.10
N LEU A 135 -3.02 4.06 11.46
CA LEU A 135 -1.77 3.45 10.97
C LEU A 135 -1.08 4.33 9.93
N LEU A 136 -1.84 4.88 8.97
CA LEU A 136 -1.29 5.77 7.95
C LEU A 136 -0.77 7.08 8.53
N SER A 137 -1.47 7.67 9.51
CA SER A 137 -1.01 8.90 10.19
C SER A 137 0.25 8.68 11.01
N LEU A 138 0.35 7.53 11.70
CA LEU A 138 1.54 7.12 12.44
C LEU A 138 2.73 6.94 11.49
N TRP A 139 2.50 6.29 10.36
CA TRP A 139 3.50 6.12 9.30
C TRP A 139 3.97 7.46 8.72
N TYR A 140 3.04 8.38 8.46
CA TYR A 140 3.34 9.72 7.99
C TYR A 140 4.20 10.49 9.02
N ALA A 141 3.85 10.45 10.29
CA ALA A 141 4.62 11.07 11.37
C ALA A 141 6.06 10.51 11.46
N LEU A 142 6.23 9.19 11.30
CA LEU A 142 7.55 8.56 11.29
C LEU A 142 8.42 9.02 10.11
N ILE A 143 7.83 9.22 8.94
CA ILE A 143 8.55 9.75 7.76
C ILE A 143 9.00 11.19 8.00
N ASP A 144 8.18 12.00 8.65
CA ASP A 144 8.48 13.41 8.90
C ASP A 144 9.55 13.57 9.99
N LEU A 145 9.49 12.76 11.04
CA LEU A 145 10.52 12.69 12.08
C LEU A 145 11.88 12.29 11.52
N SER A 146 11.92 11.42 10.49
CA SER A 146 13.19 11.01 9.87
C SER A 146 13.90 12.12 9.08
N LYS A 147 13.24 13.26 8.84
CA LYS A 147 13.79 14.43 8.15
C LYS A 147 14.43 15.43 9.10
N ILE A 148 14.22 15.31 10.41
CA ILE A 148 14.80 16.20 11.41
C ILE A 148 16.29 15.88 11.51
N PRO A 149 17.22 16.86 11.25
CA PRO A 149 18.65 16.64 11.43
C PRO A 149 18.92 16.25 12.88
N SER A 150 19.79 15.26 13.10
CA SER A 150 20.13 14.90 14.46
C SER A 150 20.78 16.10 15.15
N PRO A 151 20.42 16.42 16.40
CA PRO A 151 21.02 17.56 17.12
C PRO A 151 22.55 17.38 17.38
N TYR A 152 23.08 16.22 17.03
CA TYR A 152 24.50 15.88 17.16
C TYR A 152 25.31 16.02 15.86
N SER A 153 24.70 16.46 14.75
CA SER A 153 25.43 16.82 13.53
C SER A 153 25.95 18.26 13.60
N ILE A 154 26.77 18.56 14.60
CA ILE A 154 27.57 19.78 14.65
C ILE A 154 28.87 19.47 13.92
N PRO A 155 29.30 20.33 12.97
CA PRO A 155 30.55 20.15 12.23
C PRO A 155 31.81 20.23 13.13
#